data_c327853d81f4ae276e4dcc66a266fbf6
#
_entry.id   c327853d81f4ae276e4dcc66a266fbf6
#
_cell.length_a   1.000
_cell.length_b   1.000
_cell.length_c   1.000
_cell.angle_alpha   90.00
_cell.angle_beta   90.00
_cell.angle_gamma   90.00
#
_symmetry.space_group_name_H-M   'P 1'
#
loop_
_entity.id
_entity.type
_entity.pdbx_description
1 polymer ?
#
loop_
_entity_poly.entity_id
_entity_poly.type
_entity_poly.pdbx_seq_one_letter_code
_entity_poly.pdbx_strand_id
1 'polypeptide(L)'
;EWAPSGMSKYLWHFTVVYSAEKSLTLAKAVAEADNRGPDYNFYGAPVNIIISYKRDEHHALVDGAAAMENLLLMATDLGLGSCWINQLRECCDDPKVRALLTEYGVPEDHIVVCSAAVGYIAKETPAKPRKEGLVSFVE
;
A
#
# COMPACT_ATOMS: atom_id res chain seq x y z
N GLU A 1 -9.07 9.03 3.41
CA GLU A 1 -10.40 9.09 2.76
C GLU A 1 -10.62 10.41 1.98
N TRP A 2 -9.88 11.49 2.28
CA TRP A 2 -10.06 12.83 1.67
C TRP A 2 -9.22 13.05 0.40
N ALA A 3 -8.59 12.01 -0.15
CA ALA A 3 -7.89 12.13 -1.41
C ALA A 3 -8.89 12.41 -2.57
N PRO A 4 -8.45 13.07 -3.64
CA PRO A 4 -9.29 13.24 -4.82
C PRO A 4 -9.56 11.88 -5.49
N SER A 5 -10.74 11.73 -6.08
CA SER A 5 -11.12 10.55 -6.84
C SER A 5 -11.75 10.94 -8.17
N GLY A 6 -11.43 10.22 -9.21
CA GLY A 6 -11.97 10.44 -10.54
C GLY A 6 -13.49 10.45 -10.53
N MET A 7 -14.10 11.53 -11.01
CA MET A 7 -15.56 11.75 -11.02
C MET A 7 -16.22 11.64 -9.63
N SER A 8 -15.44 11.81 -8.55
CA SER A 8 -15.90 11.68 -7.15
C SER A 8 -16.55 10.32 -6.84
N LYS A 9 -16.07 9.25 -7.45
CA LYS A 9 -16.65 7.90 -7.28
C LYS A 9 -16.29 7.24 -5.97
N TYR A 10 -15.08 7.48 -5.42
CA TYR A 10 -14.59 6.95 -4.13
C TYR A 10 -14.77 5.43 -3.96
N LEU A 11 -14.43 4.65 -4.99
CA LEU A 11 -14.62 3.20 -5.05
C LEU A 11 -13.45 2.42 -4.45
N TRP A 12 -12.66 3.06 -3.60
CA TRP A 12 -11.61 2.41 -2.81
C TRP A 12 -12.15 1.79 -1.52
N HIS A 13 -11.40 0.83 -1.02
CA HIS A 13 -11.56 0.29 0.31
C HIS A 13 -10.21 0.24 1.02
N PHE A 14 -10.20 0.58 2.32
CA PHE A 14 -8.99 0.56 3.14
C PHE A 14 -9.10 -0.59 4.14
N THR A 15 -8.17 -1.52 4.07
CA THR A 15 -8.04 -2.61 5.04
C THR A 15 -6.81 -2.37 5.90
N VAL A 16 -7.00 -2.25 7.21
CA VAL A 16 -5.90 -2.01 8.17
C VAL A 16 -5.60 -3.31 8.90
N VAL A 17 -4.42 -3.88 8.64
CA VAL A 17 -3.91 -5.07 9.33
C VAL A 17 -2.96 -4.61 10.43
N TYR A 18 -3.41 -4.66 11.69
CA TYR A 18 -2.64 -4.29 12.87
C TYR A 18 -2.27 -5.49 13.76
N SER A 19 -2.58 -6.70 13.34
CA SER A 19 -2.13 -7.94 13.96
C SER A 19 -0.79 -8.36 13.37
N ALA A 20 0.25 -8.47 14.19
CA ALA A 20 1.58 -8.92 13.76
C ALA A 20 1.53 -10.34 13.14
N GLU A 21 0.73 -11.23 13.70
CA GLU A 21 0.54 -12.59 13.19
C GLU A 21 -0.08 -12.59 11.80
N LYS A 22 -1.20 -11.86 11.61
CA LYS A 22 -1.88 -11.74 10.32
C LYS A 22 -1.00 -11.05 9.28
N SER A 23 -0.27 -10.00 9.67
CA SER A 23 0.69 -9.32 8.80
C SER A 23 1.78 -10.28 8.32
N LEU A 24 2.37 -11.06 9.24
CA LEU A 24 3.40 -12.04 8.89
C LEU A 24 2.85 -13.17 8.00
N THR A 25 1.63 -13.66 8.28
CA THR A 25 0.97 -14.67 7.46
C THR A 25 0.76 -14.19 6.03
N LEU A 26 0.27 -12.95 5.86
CA LEU A 26 0.12 -12.34 4.54
C LEU A 26 1.48 -12.14 3.85
N ALA A 27 2.49 -11.67 4.58
CA ALA A 27 3.83 -11.47 4.03
C ALA A 27 4.44 -12.77 3.51
N LYS A 28 4.27 -13.89 4.21
CA LYS A 28 4.73 -15.21 3.76
C LYS A 28 4.03 -15.66 2.47
N ALA A 29 2.71 -15.49 2.39
CA ALA A 29 1.97 -15.81 1.18
C ALA A 29 2.43 -14.94 -0.02
N VAL A 30 2.66 -13.65 0.21
CA VAL A 30 3.24 -12.75 -0.80
C VAL A 30 4.64 -13.17 -1.20
N ALA A 31 5.49 -13.58 -0.23
CA ALA A 31 6.85 -14.05 -0.52
C ALA A 31 6.85 -15.28 -1.42
N GLU A 32 5.96 -16.23 -1.17
CA GLU A 32 5.80 -17.42 -2.02
C GLU A 32 5.34 -17.05 -3.44
N ALA A 33 4.32 -16.20 -3.55
CA ALA A 33 3.72 -15.81 -4.83
C ALA A 33 4.65 -14.93 -5.70
N ASP A 34 5.47 -14.06 -5.06
CA ASP A 34 6.39 -13.12 -5.73
C ASP A 34 7.86 -13.61 -5.73
N ASN A 35 8.11 -14.88 -5.39
CA ASN A 35 9.44 -15.48 -5.31
C ASN A 35 10.45 -14.67 -4.47
N ARG A 36 10.01 -14.15 -3.33
CA ARG A 36 10.85 -13.43 -2.36
C ARG A 36 11.52 -14.41 -1.41
N GLY A 37 12.58 -13.94 -0.79
CA GLY A 37 13.27 -14.74 0.24
C GLY A 37 12.38 -15.01 1.47
N PRO A 38 12.70 -16.04 2.26
CA PRO A 38 11.89 -16.48 3.40
C PRO A 38 11.78 -15.43 4.52
N ASP A 39 12.68 -14.45 4.54
CA ASP A 39 12.72 -13.38 5.54
C ASP A 39 11.82 -12.17 5.18
N TYR A 40 11.10 -12.23 4.05
CA TYR A 40 10.21 -11.16 3.66
C TYR A 40 9.03 -11.02 4.65
N ASN A 41 8.86 -9.82 5.21
CA ASN A 41 7.96 -9.58 6.34
C ASN A 41 7.32 -8.17 6.32
N PHE A 42 7.18 -7.52 5.17
CA PHE A 42 6.74 -6.12 5.07
C PHE A 42 7.56 -5.17 5.96
N TYR A 43 8.90 -5.36 5.98
CA TYR A 43 9.86 -4.60 6.80
C TYR A 43 9.64 -4.75 8.32
N GLY A 44 8.89 -5.75 8.78
CA GLY A 44 8.58 -5.94 10.19
C GLY A 44 7.68 -4.85 10.79
N ALA A 45 7.00 -4.09 9.96
CA ALA A 45 6.13 -3.01 10.42
C ALA A 45 4.91 -3.58 11.18
N PRO A 46 4.50 -2.93 12.29
CA PRO A 46 3.38 -3.41 13.10
C PRO A 46 2.02 -3.23 12.42
N VAL A 47 1.93 -2.33 11.44
CA VAL A 47 0.69 -2.03 10.74
C VAL A 47 0.93 -2.08 9.24
N ASN A 48 0.03 -2.76 8.52
CA ASN A 48 -0.05 -2.70 7.07
C ASN A 48 -1.41 -2.14 6.66
N ILE A 49 -1.41 -1.11 5.83
CA ILE A 49 -2.62 -0.49 5.29
C ILE A 49 -2.71 -0.84 3.81
N ILE A 50 -3.75 -1.56 3.44
CA ILE A 50 -4.00 -2.02 2.09
C ILE A 50 -5.05 -1.10 1.48
N ILE A 51 -4.76 -0.54 0.32
CA ILE A 51 -5.72 0.21 -0.49
C ILE A 51 -6.13 -0.70 -1.65
N SER A 52 -7.39 -1.07 -1.66
CA SER A 52 -8.02 -1.79 -2.76
C SER A 52 -9.05 -0.92 -3.47
N TYR A 53 -9.33 -1.23 -4.69
CA TYR A 53 -10.26 -0.48 -5.51
C TYR A 53 -11.09 -1.44 -6.35
N LYS A 54 -12.33 -1.04 -6.68
CA LYS A 54 -13.21 -1.85 -7.50
C LYS A 54 -12.51 -2.23 -8.82
N ARG A 55 -12.59 -3.51 -9.16
CA ARG A 55 -11.98 -4.07 -10.37
C ARG A 55 -12.56 -3.41 -11.62
N ASP A 56 -11.74 -3.31 -12.66
CA ASP A 56 -12.10 -2.75 -13.97
C ASP A 56 -12.47 -1.25 -14.00
N GLU A 57 -12.23 -0.54 -12.90
CA GLU A 57 -12.40 0.91 -12.88
C GLU A 57 -11.15 1.63 -13.41
N HIS A 58 -11.36 2.49 -14.40
CA HIS A 58 -10.29 3.20 -15.11
C HIS A 58 -9.37 4.01 -14.20
N HIS A 59 -9.92 4.61 -13.14
CA HIS A 59 -9.18 5.47 -12.23
C HIS A 59 -8.54 4.74 -11.03
N ALA A 60 -8.70 3.40 -10.93
CA ALA A 60 -8.28 2.64 -9.76
C ALA A 60 -6.84 2.94 -9.30
N LEU A 61 -5.87 2.88 -10.22
CA LEU A 61 -4.46 3.12 -9.89
C LEU A 61 -4.17 4.57 -9.52
N VAL A 62 -4.77 5.52 -10.21
CA VAL A 62 -4.54 6.95 -10.00
C VAL A 62 -5.16 7.40 -8.68
N ASP A 63 -6.40 7.03 -8.44
CA ASP A 63 -7.12 7.34 -7.21
C ASP A 63 -6.45 6.69 -5.99
N GLY A 64 -6.08 5.42 -6.11
CA GLY A 64 -5.36 4.70 -5.06
C GLY A 64 -3.98 5.31 -4.76
N ALA A 65 -3.25 5.76 -5.79
CA ALA A 65 -1.97 6.45 -5.61
C ALA A 65 -2.14 7.79 -4.89
N ALA A 66 -3.18 8.57 -5.24
CA ALA A 66 -3.49 9.82 -4.55
C ALA A 66 -3.86 9.58 -3.07
N ALA A 67 -4.63 8.53 -2.78
CA ALA A 67 -4.97 8.14 -1.42
C ALA A 67 -3.74 7.68 -0.63
N MET A 68 -2.82 6.94 -1.27
CA MET A 68 -1.57 6.50 -0.67
C MET A 68 -0.67 7.70 -0.32
N GLU A 69 -0.50 8.66 -1.21
CA GLU A 69 0.32 9.85 -0.92
C GLU A 69 -0.21 10.60 0.30
N ASN A 70 -1.52 10.82 0.40
CA ASN A 70 -2.12 11.42 1.59
C ASN A 70 -1.83 10.62 2.87
N LEU A 71 -1.80 9.28 2.78
CA LEU A 71 -1.45 8.40 3.90
C LEU A 71 0.01 8.59 4.32
N LEU A 72 0.94 8.60 3.36
CA LEU A 72 2.37 8.77 3.63
C LEU A 72 2.68 10.15 4.23
N LEU A 73 2.03 11.20 3.72
CA LEU A 73 2.15 12.55 4.26
C LEU A 73 1.61 12.63 5.70
N MET A 74 0.44 12.02 5.96
CA MET A 74 -0.12 11.97 7.31
C MET A 74 0.77 11.16 8.27
N ALA A 75 1.33 10.02 7.83
CA ALA A 75 2.28 9.26 8.64
C ALA A 75 3.49 10.11 9.03
N THR A 76 4.02 10.89 8.09
CA THR A 76 5.13 11.82 8.34
C THR A 76 4.75 12.91 9.34
N ASP A 77 3.58 13.52 9.20
CA ASP A 77 3.06 14.55 10.10
C ASP A 77 2.88 14.04 11.54
N LEU A 78 2.50 12.77 11.67
CA LEU A 78 2.38 12.07 12.95
C LEU A 78 3.72 11.54 13.51
N GLY A 79 4.85 11.79 12.87
CA GLY A 79 6.16 11.30 13.27
C GLY A 79 6.36 9.79 13.09
N LEU A 80 5.57 9.17 12.20
CA LEU A 80 5.66 7.75 11.87
C LEU A 80 6.51 7.53 10.63
N GLY A 81 7.17 6.37 10.57
CA GLY A 81 7.78 5.83 9.37
C GLY A 81 6.75 5.11 8.51
N SER A 82 6.87 5.26 7.20
CA SER A 82 6.03 4.55 6.25
C SER A 82 6.81 4.12 5.03
N CYS A 83 6.39 3.02 4.42
CA CYS A 83 6.98 2.52 3.18
C CYS A 83 5.88 2.01 2.26
N TRP A 84 5.86 2.52 1.03
CA TRP A 84 4.99 2.01 -0.03
C TRP A 84 5.42 0.59 -0.45
N ILE A 85 4.49 -0.34 -0.47
CA ILE A 85 4.68 -1.74 -0.84
C ILE A 85 3.88 -2.07 -2.10
N ASN A 86 4.57 -2.50 -3.16
CA ASN A 86 3.95 -2.89 -4.43
C ASN A 86 3.71 -4.41 -4.55
N GLN A 87 4.50 -5.23 -3.86
CA GLN A 87 4.47 -6.70 -4.01
C GLN A 87 3.07 -7.28 -3.86
N LEU A 88 2.30 -6.79 -2.89
CA LEU A 88 0.94 -7.24 -2.67
C LEU A 88 0.03 -6.96 -3.87
N ARG A 89 0.24 -5.86 -4.58
CA ARG A 89 -0.49 -5.56 -5.82
C ARG A 89 -0.19 -6.58 -6.91
N GLU A 90 1.09 -6.91 -7.09
CA GLU A 90 1.55 -7.80 -8.17
C GLU A 90 1.00 -9.24 -8.02
N CYS A 91 0.73 -9.69 -6.79
CA CYS A 91 0.26 -11.04 -6.50
C CYS A 91 -1.11 -11.11 -5.81
N CYS A 92 -1.90 -10.02 -5.79
CA CYS A 92 -3.17 -9.99 -5.07
C CYS A 92 -4.21 -11.00 -5.57
N ASP A 93 -4.06 -11.53 -6.76
CA ASP A 93 -4.92 -12.57 -7.34
C ASP A 93 -4.33 -13.99 -7.25
N ASP A 94 -3.13 -14.16 -6.66
CA ASP A 94 -2.67 -15.49 -6.28
C ASP A 94 -3.68 -16.13 -5.32
N PRO A 95 -4.06 -17.42 -5.51
CA PRO A 95 -5.12 -18.04 -4.70
C PRO A 95 -4.90 -17.98 -3.19
N LYS A 96 -3.67 -18.14 -2.71
CA LYS A 96 -3.35 -18.08 -1.27
C LYS A 96 -3.44 -16.65 -0.75
N VAL A 97 -2.90 -15.70 -1.51
CA VAL A 97 -2.93 -14.27 -1.16
C VAL A 97 -4.37 -13.77 -1.17
N ARG A 98 -5.14 -14.11 -2.21
CA ARG A 98 -6.55 -13.69 -2.34
C ARG A 98 -7.41 -14.22 -1.19
N ALA A 99 -7.24 -15.48 -0.79
CA ALA A 99 -7.96 -16.06 0.33
C ALA A 99 -7.74 -15.27 1.64
N LEU A 100 -6.49 -14.89 1.93
CA LEU A 100 -6.15 -14.06 3.09
C LEU A 100 -6.72 -12.64 2.96
N LEU A 101 -6.63 -12.03 1.78
CA LEU A 101 -7.20 -10.70 1.56
C LEU A 101 -8.71 -10.67 1.79
N THR A 102 -9.43 -11.68 1.31
CA THR A 102 -10.88 -11.83 1.55
C THR A 102 -11.18 -12.05 3.04
N GLU A 103 -10.42 -12.92 3.72
CA GLU A 103 -10.53 -13.11 5.17
C GLU A 103 -10.31 -11.80 5.95
N TYR A 104 -9.40 -10.95 5.48
CA TYR A 104 -9.06 -9.67 6.14
C TYR A 104 -10.02 -8.54 5.75
N GLY A 105 -11.02 -8.80 4.92
CA GLY A 105 -12.08 -7.87 4.58
C GLY A 105 -11.82 -7.03 3.32
N VAL A 106 -10.86 -7.41 2.48
CA VAL A 106 -10.76 -6.82 1.13
C VAL A 106 -11.92 -7.36 0.29
N PRO A 107 -12.77 -6.50 -0.32
CA PRO A 107 -13.89 -6.95 -1.14
C PRO A 107 -13.43 -7.85 -2.31
N GLU A 108 -14.22 -8.87 -2.63
CA GLU A 108 -13.87 -9.84 -3.67
C GLU A 108 -13.80 -9.23 -5.07
N ASP A 109 -14.62 -8.21 -5.33
CA ASP A 109 -14.63 -7.45 -6.59
C ASP A 109 -13.57 -6.34 -6.64
N HIS A 110 -12.63 -6.31 -5.67
CA HIS A 110 -11.53 -5.36 -5.65
C HIS A 110 -10.21 -5.99 -6.05
N ILE A 111 -9.36 -5.19 -6.70
CA ILE A 111 -7.91 -5.42 -6.82
C ILE A 111 -7.19 -4.65 -5.71
N VAL A 112 -6.03 -5.12 -5.29
CA VAL A 112 -5.13 -4.29 -4.49
C VAL A 112 -4.43 -3.30 -5.41
N VAL A 113 -4.51 -2.02 -5.06
CA VAL A 113 -3.84 -0.94 -5.80
C VAL A 113 -2.44 -0.71 -5.26
N CYS A 114 -2.33 -0.64 -3.94
CA CYS A 114 -1.08 -0.44 -3.22
C CYS A 114 -1.27 -0.79 -1.74
N SER A 115 -0.16 -0.91 -1.03
CA SER A 115 -0.20 -1.02 0.43
C SER A 115 0.95 -0.25 1.06
N ALA A 116 0.84 0.07 2.35
CA ALA A 116 1.88 0.72 3.12
C ALA A 116 2.18 -0.05 4.40
N ALA A 117 3.46 -0.27 4.65
CA ALA A 117 3.97 -0.63 5.97
C ALA A 117 4.14 0.64 6.80
N VAL A 118 3.58 0.67 8.01
CA VAL A 118 3.58 1.85 8.89
C VAL A 118 4.01 1.46 10.29
N GLY A 119 4.85 2.28 10.92
CA GLY A 119 5.32 2.04 12.28
C GLY A 119 6.16 3.19 12.81
N TYR A 120 6.70 3.04 14.02
CA TYR A 120 7.64 4.01 14.56
C TYR A 120 8.99 3.94 13.83
N ILE A 121 9.63 5.11 13.66
CA ILE A 121 10.92 5.22 12.99
C ILE A 121 12.00 4.59 13.90
N ALA A 122 12.54 3.46 13.47
CA ALA A 122 13.63 2.79 14.20
C ALA A 122 15.00 3.43 13.92
N LYS A 123 15.16 4.02 12.72
CA LYS A 123 16.40 4.67 12.29
C LYS A 123 16.07 5.77 11.30
N GLU A 124 16.63 6.94 11.51
CA GLU A 124 16.56 8.03 10.55
C GLU A 124 17.25 7.64 9.24
N THR A 125 16.60 7.93 8.14
CA THR A 125 17.14 7.73 6.80
C THR A 125 17.41 9.09 6.17
N PRO A 126 18.65 9.42 5.80
CA PRO A 126 18.95 10.70 5.17
C PRO A 126 18.20 10.84 3.84
N ALA A 127 17.69 12.04 3.59
CA ALA A 127 17.03 12.34 2.34
C ALA A 127 18.03 12.17 1.16
N LYS A 128 17.62 11.43 0.15
CA LYS A 128 18.41 11.32 -1.08
C LYS A 128 18.30 12.62 -1.89
N PRO A 129 19.41 13.07 -2.54
CA PRO A 129 19.35 14.22 -3.42
C PRO A 129 18.31 14.00 -4.54
N ARG A 130 17.57 15.04 -4.84
CA ARG A 130 16.58 15.02 -5.94
C ARG A 130 17.25 15.45 -7.23
N LYS A 131 16.73 14.98 -8.36
CA LYS A 131 17.15 15.45 -9.67
C LYS A 131 16.71 16.90 -9.85
N GLU A 132 17.59 17.70 -10.43
CA GLU A 132 17.30 19.06 -10.85
C GLU A 132 16.68 19.09 -12.25
N GLY A 133 16.13 20.23 -12.66
CA GLY A 133 15.61 20.44 -14.02
C GLY A 133 14.31 19.67 -14.33
N LEU A 134 13.52 19.31 -13.31
CA LEU A 134 12.25 18.60 -13.50
C LEU A 134 11.03 19.54 -13.61
N VAL A 135 11.26 20.85 -13.56
CA VAL A 135 10.20 21.88 -13.64
C VAL A 135 10.51 22.81 -14.78
N SER A 136 9.52 23.09 -15.60
CA SER A 136 9.56 24.09 -16.66
C SER A 136 8.55 25.19 -16.35
N PHE A 137 8.97 26.43 -16.54
CA PHE A 137 8.11 27.60 -16.46
C PHE A 137 7.84 28.07 -17.88
N VAL A 138 6.56 28.28 -18.19
CA VAL A 138 6.11 28.84 -19.48
C VAL A 138 5.48 30.19 -19.20
N GLU A 139 6.03 31.27 -19.80
CA GLU A 139 5.55 32.63 -19.70
C GLU A 139 4.61 32.97 -20.87
#